data_5bc18a254acc477fb14d113cf514cdc9
#
_entry.id   5bc18a254acc477fb14d113cf514cdc9
#
_cell.length_a   1.000
_cell.length_b   1.000
_cell.length_c   1.000
_cell.angle_alpha   90.00
_cell.angle_beta   90.00
_cell.angle_gamma   90.00
#
_symmetry.space_group_name_H-M   'P 1'
#
loop_
_entity.id
_entity.type
_entity.pdbx_description
1 polymer ?
#
loop_
_entity_poly.entity_id
_entity_poly.type
_entity_poly.pdbx_seq_one_letter_code
_entity_poly.pdbx_strand_id
1 'polypeptide(L)'
;MTDIIQLKVSLIDSEPLIWREIHVSKETTFFELHHIIQIIMGWKNYHMFEFNLEGYRVGEVFEDERTEGYGNDQIIESRTVAIKDLITQQKETFKYVYDYGDDWEHKIQVENFLEEDTTLKFPICIDGRMNCPPDDSGGLHNFYESMEILKDKKHPEYEEISTWFGRNYDMEKFDMEKANLQLKNLAKYIEDWDS
;
A
#
# COMPACT_ATOMS: atom_id res chain seq x y z
N MET A 1 21.37 -0.75 17.66
CA MET A 1 21.29 -1.18 16.23
C MET A 1 19.99 -0.63 15.69
N THR A 2 20.00 -0.08 14.48
CA THR A 2 18.78 0.42 13.84
C THR A 2 17.94 -0.78 13.38
N ASP A 3 16.79 -0.98 14.02
CA ASP A 3 15.95 -2.14 13.76
C ASP A 3 14.60 -1.76 13.14
N ILE A 4 14.33 -0.44 13.06
CA ILE A 4 13.09 0.13 12.51
C ILE A 4 13.42 0.99 11.30
N ILE A 5 12.58 0.89 10.29
CA ILE A 5 12.62 1.72 9.07
C ILE A 5 11.36 2.58 9.04
N GLN A 6 11.56 3.87 8.87
CA GLN A 6 10.49 4.84 8.62
C GLN A 6 10.31 4.99 7.12
N LEU A 7 9.13 4.66 6.65
CA LEU A 7 8.75 4.70 5.23
C LEU A 7 7.62 5.72 5.03
N LYS A 8 7.71 6.48 3.95
CA LYS A 8 6.60 7.28 3.43
C LYS A 8 6.06 6.64 2.16
N VAL A 9 4.80 6.24 2.18
CA VAL A 9 4.05 5.67 1.06
C VAL A 9 3.15 6.75 0.49
N SER A 10 3.31 7.10 -0.78
CA SER A 10 2.55 8.17 -1.45
C SER A 10 1.95 7.64 -2.73
N LEU A 11 0.65 7.82 -2.94
CA LEU A 11 -0.03 7.50 -4.20
C LEU A 11 0.40 8.51 -5.26
N ILE A 12 1.05 8.03 -6.32
CA ILE A 12 1.61 8.86 -7.40
C ILE A 12 0.46 9.59 -8.10
N ASP A 13 0.72 10.84 -8.51
CA ASP A 13 -0.21 11.70 -9.25
C ASP A 13 -1.53 12.04 -8.53
N SER A 14 -1.65 11.69 -7.25
CA SER A 14 -2.83 12.11 -6.46
C SER A 14 -2.74 13.60 -6.08
N GLU A 15 -3.86 14.35 -6.27
CA GLU A 15 -3.98 15.77 -5.93
C GLU A 15 -5.34 16.03 -5.24
N PRO A 16 -5.39 16.37 -3.94
CA PRO A 16 -4.28 16.49 -2.99
C PRO A 16 -3.55 15.16 -2.75
N LEU A 17 -2.25 15.24 -2.41
CA LEU A 17 -1.42 14.04 -2.22
C LEU A 17 -1.99 13.12 -1.15
N ILE A 18 -2.25 11.87 -1.51
CA ILE A 18 -2.64 10.78 -0.61
C ILE A 18 -1.37 10.08 -0.13
N TRP A 19 -1.11 10.08 1.17
CA TRP A 19 0.11 9.50 1.70
C TRP A 19 -0.04 8.97 3.12
N ARG A 20 0.86 8.06 3.48
CA ARG A 20 1.00 7.47 4.82
C ARG A 20 2.46 7.44 5.22
N GLU A 21 2.72 7.61 6.50
CA GLU A 21 4.04 7.44 7.09
C GLU A 21 3.99 6.34 8.14
N ILE A 22 4.87 5.36 7.98
CA ILE A 22 4.84 4.12 8.78
C ILE A 22 6.22 3.80 9.35
N HIS A 23 6.22 3.18 10.52
CA HIS A 23 7.38 2.51 11.06
C HIS A 23 7.18 0.99 10.93
N VAL A 24 8.15 0.32 10.35
CA VAL A 24 8.18 -1.14 10.19
C VAL A 24 9.50 -1.71 10.69
N SER A 25 9.52 -2.97 11.09
CA SER A 25 10.77 -3.67 11.37
C SER A 25 11.59 -3.82 10.08
N LYS A 26 12.91 -3.75 10.18
CA LYS A 26 13.79 -4.10 9.05
C LYS A 26 13.64 -5.56 8.62
N GLU A 27 13.15 -6.42 9.51
CA GLU A 27 12.89 -7.84 9.25
C GLU A 27 11.56 -8.07 8.52
N THR A 28 10.71 -7.04 8.36
CA THR A 28 9.45 -7.13 7.62
C THR A 28 9.73 -7.60 6.20
N THR A 29 9.05 -8.67 5.76
CA THR A 29 9.13 -9.14 4.38
C THR A 29 8.38 -8.20 3.44
N PHE A 30 8.65 -8.26 2.14
CA PHE A 30 7.89 -7.48 1.16
C PHE A 30 6.44 -7.94 1.06
N PHE A 31 6.17 -9.22 1.35
CA PHE A 31 4.82 -9.73 1.49
C PHE A 31 4.07 -9.08 2.66
N GLU A 32 4.69 -9.00 3.83
CA GLU A 32 4.11 -8.28 4.99
C GLU A 32 3.97 -6.79 4.70
N LEU A 33 4.95 -6.16 4.01
CA LEU A 33 4.86 -4.76 3.62
C LEU A 33 3.67 -4.48 2.69
N HIS A 34 3.40 -5.38 1.75
CA HIS A 34 2.19 -5.32 0.92
C HIS A 34 0.93 -5.29 1.78
N HIS A 35 0.78 -6.21 2.73
CA HIS A 35 -0.40 -6.25 3.61
C HIS A 35 -0.50 -5.01 4.52
N ILE A 36 0.64 -4.48 4.98
CA ILE A 36 0.68 -3.21 5.72
C ILE A 36 0.13 -2.08 4.84
N ILE A 37 0.55 -2.00 3.57
CA ILE A 37 0.07 -0.99 2.63
C ILE A 37 -1.43 -1.15 2.38
N GLN A 38 -1.92 -2.36 2.17
CA GLN A 38 -3.35 -2.65 2.01
C GLN A 38 -4.17 -2.12 3.21
N ILE A 39 -3.71 -2.38 4.42
CA ILE A 39 -4.37 -1.91 5.65
C ILE A 39 -4.38 -0.39 5.74
N ILE A 40 -3.25 0.27 5.54
CA ILE A 40 -3.16 1.74 5.69
C ILE A 40 -3.83 2.51 4.56
N MET A 41 -4.00 1.90 3.39
CA MET A 41 -4.77 2.45 2.28
C MET A 41 -6.27 2.11 2.39
N GLY A 42 -6.61 1.04 3.11
CA GLY A 42 -7.99 0.61 3.34
C GLY A 42 -8.52 -0.31 2.24
N TRP A 43 -7.63 -0.94 1.49
CA TRP A 43 -7.93 -1.89 0.44
C TRP A 43 -8.15 -3.32 0.97
N LYS A 44 -8.69 -4.19 0.12
CA LYS A 44 -9.14 -5.53 0.51
C LYS A 44 -8.25 -6.65 -0.03
N ASN A 45 -7.18 -6.28 -0.73
CA ASN A 45 -6.20 -7.23 -1.26
C ASN A 45 -6.80 -8.26 -2.25
N TYR A 46 -7.56 -7.78 -3.24
CA TYR A 46 -8.18 -8.65 -4.24
C TYR A 46 -7.34 -8.83 -5.52
N HIS A 47 -6.27 -8.03 -5.68
CA HIS A 47 -5.50 -7.93 -6.91
C HIS A 47 -4.03 -8.19 -6.67
N MET A 48 -3.30 -8.44 -7.76
CA MET A 48 -1.85 -8.67 -7.75
C MET A 48 -1.08 -7.39 -7.42
N PHE A 49 0.13 -7.57 -6.96
CA PHE A 49 1.01 -6.47 -6.59
C PHE A 49 2.46 -6.73 -7.00
N GLU A 50 3.24 -5.67 -7.06
CA GLU A 50 4.66 -5.72 -7.32
C GLU A 50 5.40 -4.54 -6.68
N PHE A 51 6.60 -4.81 -6.18
CA PHE A 51 7.57 -3.79 -5.81
C PHE A 51 8.67 -3.71 -6.85
N ASN A 52 8.97 -2.52 -7.32
CA ASN A 52 10.01 -2.23 -8.30
C ASN A 52 11.12 -1.42 -7.63
N LEU A 53 12.27 -2.08 -7.40
CA LEU A 53 13.48 -1.50 -6.85
C LEU A 53 14.56 -1.43 -7.96
N GLU A 54 15.60 -0.65 -7.72
CA GLU A 54 16.73 -0.61 -8.66
C GLU A 54 17.38 -2.01 -8.80
N GLY A 55 17.21 -2.62 -9.97
CA GLY A 55 17.74 -3.94 -10.28
C GLY A 55 16.93 -5.14 -9.76
N TYR A 56 15.80 -4.93 -9.11
CA TYR A 56 14.97 -6.00 -8.54
C TYR A 56 13.48 -5.74 -8.75
N ARG A 57 12.77 -6.85 -9.01
CA ARG A 57 11.29 -6.90 -8.92
C ARG A 57 10.92 -7.90 -7.83
N VAL A 58 10.02 -7.52 -6.94
CA VAL A 58 9.56 -8.35 -5.83
C VAL A 58 8.05 -8.44 -5.85
N GLY A 59 7.50 -9.65 -5.88
CA GLY A 59 6.07 -9.88 -5.97
C GLY A 59 5.70 -11.32 -5.66
N GLU A 60 4.52 -11.76 -6.05
CA GLU A 60 4.14 -13.17 -6.00
C GLU A 60 4.65 -13.91 -7.25
N VAL A 61 5.20 -15.10 -7.06
CA VAL A 61 5.72 -15.95 -8.13
C VAL A 61 4.80 -17.13 -8.34
N PHE A 62 4.11 -17.19 -9.46
CA PHE A 62 3.25 -18.31 -9.84
C PHE A 62 4.09 -19.45 -10.47
N GLU A 63 3.61 -20.71 -10.32
CA GLU A 63 4.39 -21.90 -10.74
C GLU A 63 4.69 -21.94 -12.25
N ASP A 64 3.80 -21.42 -13.06
CA ASP A 64 3.93 -21.31 -14.52
C ASP A 64 4.93 -20.19 -14.95
N GLU A 65 5.13 -19.17 -14.14
CA GLU A 65 6.09 -18.08 -14.43
C GLU A 65 7.55 -18.47 -14.09
N ARG A 66 7.77 -19.51 -13.29
CA ARG A 66 9.11 -20.01 -12.93
C ARG A 66 9.89 -20.56 -14.11
N THR A 67 9.22 -20.89 -15.22
CA THR A 67 9.81 -21.58 -16.38
C THR A 67 9.97 -20.72 -17.63
N GLU A 68 9.34 -19.54 -17.70
CA GLU A 68 9.39 -18.66 -18.87
C GLU A 68 9.96 -17.28 -18.53
N GLY A 69 11.21 -17.26 -18.05
CA GLY A 69 11.95 -16.00 -17.90
C GLY A 69 12.23 -15.36 -19.27
N TYR A 70 11.34 -14.52 -19.75
CA TYR A 70 11.66 -13.59 -20.82
C TYR A 70 12.51 -12.44 -20.25
N GLY A 71 13.83 -12.60 -20.36
CA GLY A 71 14.77 -11.57 -19.97
C GLY A 71 15.39 -11.71 -18.56
N ASN A 72 16.25 -10.77 -18.20
CA ASN A 72 16.99 -10.71 -16.93
C ASN A 72 16.11 -10.30 -15.70
N ASP A 73 14.78 -10.26 -15.84
CA ASP A 73 13.86 -9.74 -14.85
C ASP A 73 13.21 -10.88 -14.07
N GLN A 74 14.01 -11.59 -13.27
CA GLN A 74 13.43 -12.55 -12.32
C GLN A 74 12.72 -11.81 -11.21
N ILE A 75 11.44 -12.15 -11.00
CA ILE A 75 10.68 -11.69 -9.83
C ILE A 75 11.17 -12.48 -8.60
N ILE A 76 11.51 -11.77 -7.53
CA ILE A 76 11.85 -12.36 -6.24
C ILE A 76 10.54 -12.59 -5.48
N GLU A 77 10.37 -13.81 -4.93
CA GLU A 77 9.20 -14.13 -4.12
C GLU A 77 9.15 -13.25 -2.86
N SER A 78 8.09 -12.48 -2.72
CA SER A 78 7.89 -11.47 -1.69
C SER A 78 7.93 -12.01 -0.25
N ARG A 79 7.55 -13.27 -0.06
CA ARG A 79 7.58 -13.95 1.24
C ARG A 79 8.99 -14.30 1.71
N THR A 80 9.96 -14.35 0.80
CA THR A 80 11.31 -14.86 1.08
C THR A 80 12.36 -13.78 1.29
N VAL A 81 12.03 -12.51 1.05
CA VAL A 81 12.96 -11.38 1.11
C VAL A 81 12.45 -10.31 2.07
N ALA A 82 13.29 -9.91 3.02
CA ALA A 82 13.00 -8.84 3.97
C ALA A 82 13.44 -7.48 3.42
N ILE A 83 12.87 -6.40 3.95
CA ILE A 83 13.21 -5.03 3.54
C ILE A 83 14.72 -4.78 3.67
N LYS A 84 15.35 -5.22 4.77
CA LYS A 84 16.79 -5.06 5.03
C LYS A 84 17.70 -5.67 3.97
N ASP A 85 17.21 -6.68 3.24
CA ASP A 85 18.03 -7.41 2.27
C ASP A 85 18.22 -6.60 0.97
N LEU A 86 17.31 -5.69 0.67
CA LEU A 86 17.32 -4.87 -0.54
C LEU A 86 17.43 -3.36 -0.26
N ILE A 87 17.00 -2.89 0.91
CA ILE A 87 16.95 -1.47 1.29
C ILE A 87 18.03 -1.18 2.31
N THR A 88 19.01 -0.37 1.93
CA THR A 88 20.20 -0.12 2.77
C THR A 88 20.49 1.35 3.03
N GLN A 89 19.83 2.27 2.30
CA GLN A 89 20.16 3.69 2.33
C GLN A 89 18.94 4.56 2.67
N GLN A 90 19.20 5.60 3.46
CA GLN A 90 18.22 6.67 3.68
C GLN A 90 17.97 7.44 2.37
N LYS A 91 16.74 7.91 2.18
CA LYS A 91 16.24 8.58 0.96
C LYS A 91 16.16 7.70 -0.29
N GLU A 92 16.48 6.43 -0.17
CA GLU A 92 16.18 5.46 -1.23
C GLU A 92 14.69 5.46 -1.54
N THR A 93 14.35 5.30 -2.80
CA THR A 93 12.96 5.27 -3.26
C THR A 93 12.73 4.08 -4.16
N PHE A 94 11.57 3.46 -4.00
CA PHE A 94 11.13 2.38 -4.89
C PHE A 94 9.63 2.51 -5.14
N LYS A 95 9.14 1.79 -6.15
CA LYS A 95 7.73 1.82 -6.54
C LYS A 95 7.02 0.60 -5.99
N TYR A 96 5.76 0.77 -5.63
CA TYR A 96 4.82 -0.31 -5.37
C TYR A 96 3.61 -0.11 -6.27
N VAL A 97 3.23 -1.16 -6.99
CA VAL A 97 2.05 -1.18 -7.86
C VAL A 97 1.08 -2.21 -7.30
N TYR A 98 -0.16 -1.82 -7.19
CA TYR A 98 -1.26 -2.67 -6.79
C TYR A 98 -2.37 -2.57 -7.82
N ASP A 99 -2.97 -3.70 -8.19
CA ASP A 99 -3.99 -3.82 -9.22
C ASP A 99 -3.53 -3.29 -10.60
N TYR A 100 -3.08 -4.19 -11.45
CA TYR A 100 -2.62 -3.84 -12.81
C TYR A 100 -3.75 -3.33 -13.73
N GLY A 101 -5.02 -3.47 -13.32
CA GLY A 101 -6.18 -2.91 -14.03
C GLY A 101 -6.39 -1.44 -13.71
N ASP A 102 -6.37 -1.09 -12.42
CA ASP A 102 -6.54 0.28 -11.92
C ASP A 102 -5.23 1.05 -11.83
N ASP A 103 -4.08 0.33 -11.84
CA ASP A 103 -2.72 0.86 -11.84
C ASP A 103 -2.44 1.80 -10.65
N TRP A 104 -2.70 1.31 -9.42
CA TRP A 104 -2.42 2.07 -8.20
C TRP A 104 -0.92 2.13 -7.92
N GLU A 105 -0.24 3.09 -8.55
CA GLU A 105 1.19 3.30 -8.38
C GLU A 105 1.52 4.12 -7.13
N HIS A 106 2.42 3.59 -6.30
CA HIS A 106 2.90 4.28 -5.10
C HIS A 106 4.41 4.48 -5.16
N LYS A 107 4.84 5.66 -4.74
CA LYS A 107 6.22 5.91 -4.38
C LYS A 107 6.41 5.60 -2.90
N ILE A 108 7.34 4.71 -2.60
CA ILE A 108 7.80 4.45 -1.23
C ILE A 108 9.18 5.09 -1.06
N GLN A 109 9.32 5.92 -0.03
CA GLN A 109 10.57 6.60 0.29
C GLN A 109 11.04 6.22 1.69
N VAL A 110 12.30 5.85 1.81
CA VAL A 110 12.96 5.58 3.10
C VAL A 110 13.31 6.92 3.74
N GLU A 111 12.59 7.29 4.79
CA GLU A 111 12.83 8.55 5.50
C GLU A 111 13.97 8.44 6.50
N ASN A 112 13.94 7.40 7.35
CA ASN A 112 14.93 7.20 8.39
C ASN A 112 15.14 5.72 8.72
N PHE A 113 16.31 5.44 9.31
CA PHE A 113 16.59 4.22 10.06
C PHE A 113 16.66 4.59 11.54
N LEU A 114 15.80 3.97 12.35
CA LEU A 114 15.61 4.29 13.75
C LEU A 114 16.05 3.14 14.65
N GLU A 115 16.47 3.46 15.88
CA GLU A 115 16.66 2.45 16.91
C GLU A 115 15.31 1.90 17.37
N GLU A 116 15.29 0.63 17.79
CA GLU A 116 14.08 0.01 18.30
C GLU A 116 13.59 0.75 19.56
N ASP A 117 12.35 1.21 19.54
CA ASP A 117 11.62 1.63 20.71
C ASP A 117 10.78 0.45 21.21
N THR A 118 11.26 -0.20 22.27
CA THR A 118 10.60 -1.38 22.86
C THR A 118 9.22 -1.06 23.46
N THR A 119 8.85 0.21 23.58
CA THR A 119 7.52 0.65 24.03
C THR A 119 6.49 0.66 22.92
N LEU A 120 6.92 0.69 21.67
CA LEU A 120 6.05 0.68 20.49
C LEU A 120 5.97 -0.73 19.89
N LYS A 121 4.78 -1.08 19.42
CA LYS A 121 4.58 -2.30 18.62
C LYS A 121 4.59 -1.93 17.16
N PHE A 122 5.36 -2.66 16.36
CA PHE A 122 5.44 -2.48 14.93
C PHE A 122 4.69 -3.59 14.19
N PRO A 123 4.14 -3.34 12.99
CA PRO A 123 4.11 -2.04 12.27
C PRO A 123 3.16 -1.02 12.91
N ILE A 124 3.41 0.27 12.67
CA ILE A 124 2.55 1.36 13.11
C ILE A 124 2.51 2.47 12.07
N CYS A 125 1.33 3.02 11.80
CA CYS A 125 1.16 4.26 11.03
C CYS A 125 1.26 5.45 11.99
N ILE A 126 2.18 6.38 11.68
CA ILE A 126 2.49 7.52 12.55
C ILE A 126 1.92 8.83 12.03
N ASP A 127 1.67 8.93 10.71
CA ASP A 127 1.03 10.09 10.09
C ASP A 127 0.41 9.70 8.75
N GLY A 128 -0.47 10.54 8.21
CA GLY A 128 -1.07 10.35 6.91
C GLY A 128 -2.11 11.40 6.58
N ARG A 129 -2.39 11.55 5.29
CA ARG A 129 -3.35 12.52 4.81
C ARG A 129 -4.16 11.97 3.66
N MET A 130 -5.39 12.42 3.58
CA MET A 130 -6.41 12.08 2.60
C MET A 130 -6.86 10.61 2.70
N ASN A 131 -8.11 10.36 2.40
CA ASN A 131 -8.63 9.01 2.28
C ASN A 131 -8.20 8.41 0.93
N CYS A 132 -8.01 7.10 0.90
CA CYS A 132 -7.64 6.40 -0.32
C CYS A 132 -8.88 6.16 -1.20
N PRO A 133 -8.74 6.12 -2.55
CA PRO A 133 -9.78 5.61 -3.42
C PRO A 133 -10.25 4.23 -2.97
N PRO A 134 -11.55 3.89 -3.04
CA PRO A 134 -12.00 2.51 -2.86
C PRO A 134 -11.36 1.57 -3.89
N ASP A 135 -11.23 0.28 -3.54
CA ASP A 135 -10.86 -0.75 -4.52
C ASP A 135 -11.80 -0.70 -5.74
N ASP A 136 -11.26 -1.09 -6.91
CA ASP A 136 -11.99 -1.15 -8.18
C ASP A 136 -12.62 0.18 -8.62
N SER A 137 -12.03 1.32 -8.24
CA SER A 137 -12.53 2.66 -8.63
C SER A 137 -12.20 3.02 -10.08
N GLY A 138 -11.47 2.17 -10.81
CA GLY A 138 -11.07 2.41 -12.20
C GLY A 138 -9.89 3.37 -12.34
N GLY A 139 -8.98 3.39 -11.34
CA GLY A 139 -7.79 4.23 -11.31
C GLY A 139 -8.07 5.68 -10.92
N LEU A 140 -7.00 6.47 -10.86
CA LEU A 140 -7.08 7.87 -10.38
C LEU A 140 -8.03 8.74 -11.20
N HIS A 141 -8.10 8.55 -12.52
CA HIS A 141 -8.96 9.34 -13.39
C HIS A 141 -10.43 9.16 -13.00
N ASN A 142 -10.90 7.92 -12.97
CA ASN A 142 -12.30 7.59 -12.65
C ASN A 142 -12.63 7.93 -11.18
N PHE A 143 -11.64 7.81 -10.28
CA PHE A 143 -11.80 8.25 -8.90
C PHE A 143 -12.14 9.75 -8.82
N TYR A 144 -11.39 10.62 -9.52
CA TYR A 144 -11.66 12.05 -9.49
C TYR A 144 -12.95 12.43 -10.22
N GLU A 145 -13.31 11.76 -11.33
CA GLU A 145 -14.62 11.93 -11.95
C GLU A 145 -15.75 11.58 -10.96
N SER A 146 -15.62 10.47 -10.25
CA SER A 146 -16.56 10.07 -9.21
C SER A 146 -16.68 11.11 -8.09
N MET A 147 -15.56 11.72 -7.69
CA MET A 147 -15.57 12.81 -6.71
C MET A 147 -16.34 14.03 -7.20
N GLU A 148 -16.26 14.39 -8.48
CA GLU A 148 -17.06 15.48 -9.05
C GLU A 148 -18.56 15.13 -9.07
N ILE A 149 -18.92 13.90 -9.43
CA ILE A 149 -20.31 13.43 -9.41
C ILE A 149 -20.90 13.49 -7.99
N LEU A 150 -20.12 13.10 -6.97
CA LEU A 150 -20.57 13.14 -5.58
C LEU A 150 -20.83 14.55 -5.02
N LYS A 151 -20.40 15.60 -5.71
CA LYS A 151 -20.74 17.00 -5.35
C LYS A 151 -22.17 17.39 -5.73
N ASP A 152 -22.76 16.74 -6.75
CA ASP A 152 -24.13 17.02 -7.23
C ASP A 152 -25.10 15.86 -6.95
N LYS A 153 -25.86 15.98 -5.88
CA LYS A 153 -26.90 14.99 -5.49
C LYS A 153 -27.99 14.76 -6.55
N LYS A 154 -28.05 15.60 -7.59
CA LYS A 154 -29.02 15.44 -8.69
C LYS A 154 -28.40 14.74 -9.90
N HIS A 155 -27.09 14.47 -9.88
CA HIS A 155 -26.42 13.76 -10.96
C HIS A 155 -27.04 12.36 -11.12
N PRO A 156 -27.31 11.88 -12.36
CA PRO A 156 -27.94 10.58 -12.60
C PRO A 156 -27.23 9.40 -11.90
N GLU A 157 -25.89 9.45 -11.80
CA GLU A 157 -25.04 8.39 -11.25
C GLU A 157 -24.73 8.59 -9.74
N TYR A 158 -25.25 9.67 -9.11
CA TYR A 158 -24.93 9.98 -7.72
C TYR A 158 -25.21 8.82 -6.76
N GLU A 159 -26.39 8.21 -6.83
CA GLU A 159 -26.80 7.14 -5.91
C GLU A 159 -25.93 5.88 -6.08
N GLU A 160 -25.56 5.54 -7.31
CA GLU A 160 -24.72 4.41 -7.62
C GLU A 160 -23.32 4.63 -7.03
N ILE A 161 -22.66 5.72 -7.37
CA ILE A 161 -21.32 6.06 -6.92
C ILE A 161 -21.29 6.25 -5.40
N SER A 162 -22.28 6.94 -4.82
CA SER A 162 -22.38 7.12 -3.37
C SER A 162 -22.52 5.79 -2.62
N THR A 163 -23.19 4.82 -3.22
CA THR A 163 -23.34 3.48 -2.64
C THR A 163 -22.02 2.69 -2.75
N TRP A 164 -21.33 2.78 -3.90
CA TRP A 164 -20.06 2.14 -4.16
C TRP A 164 -18.96 2.63 -3.21
N PHE A 165 -18.81 3.95 -3.07
CA PHE A 165 -17.81 4.58 -2.19
C PHE A 165 -18.15 4.42 -0.70
N GLY A 166 -19.41 4.07 -0.40
CA GLY A 166 -19.96 4.16 0.94
C GLY A 166 -20.48 5.57 1.23
N ARG A 167 -21.73 5.64 1.68
CA ARG A 167 -22.50 6.91 1.85
C ARG A 167 -21.82 7.97 2.73
N ASN A 168 -20.81 7.59 3.50
CA ASN A 168 -20.06 8.47 4.39
C ASN A 168 -18.61 8.65 3.92
N TYR A 169 -18.29 8.28 2.67
CA TYR A 169 -16.95 8.48 2.15
C TYR A 169 -16.60 9.97 2.14
N ASP A 170 -15.47 10.29 2.73
CA ASP A 170 -14.92 11.64 2.83
C ASP A 170 -13.45 11.59 2.42
N MET A 171 -13.11 12.20 1.29
CA MET A 171 -11.77 12.19 0.73
C MET A 171 -10.74 12.84 1.68
N GLU A 172 -11.15 13.78 2.52
CA GLU A 172 -10.24 14.49 3.42
C GLU A 172 -9.91 13.70 4.71
N LYS A 173 -10.56 12.54 4.91
CA LYS A 173 -10.60 11.87 6.20
C LYS A 173 -9.84 10.53 6.20
N PHE A 174 -8.59 10.57 6.64
CA PHE A 174 -7.85 9.34 6.96
C PHE A 174 -8.06 8.93 8.41
N ASP A 175 -8.52 7.71 8.64
CA ASP A 175 -8.72 7.14 9.98
C ASP A 175 -7.49 6.32 10.40
N MET A 176 -6.50 7.03 10.93
CA MET A 176 -5.24 6.42 11.40
C MET A 176 -5.45 5.48 12.60
N GLU A 177 -6.42 5.76 13.47
CA GLU A 177 -6.71 4.89 14.62
C GLU A 177 -7.23 3.53 14.17
N LYS A 178 -8.14 3.53 13.19
CA LYS A 178 -8.65 2.31 12.57
C LYS A 178 -7.53 1.52 11.89
N ALA A 179 -6.68 2.18 11.11
CA ALA A 179 -5.53 1.55 10.46
C ALA A 179 -4.60 0.90 11.50
N ASN A 180 -4.24 1.62 12.56
CA ASN A 180 -3.38 1.11 13.62
C ASN A 180 -4.02 -0.04 14.42
N LEU A 181 -5.35 -0.05 14.58
CA LEU A 181 -6.04 -1.18 15.20
C LEU A 181 -5.92 -2.45 14.36
N GLN A 182 -5.98 -2.35 13.03
CA GLN A 182 -5.78 -3.47 12.12
C GLN A 182 -4.31 -3.92 12.08
N LEU A 183 -3.35 -2.98 12.02
CA LEU A 183 -1.92 -3.26 12.04
C LEU A 183 -1.49 -4.05 13.29
N LYS A 184 -2.10 -3.80 14.44
CA LYS A 184 -1.84 -4.59 15.68
C LYS A 184 -2.14 -6.08 15.52
N ASN A 185 -2.99 -6.44 14.57
CA ASN A 185 -3.40 -7.82 14.29
C ASN A 185 -2.93 -8.28 12.91
N LEU A 186 -1.83 -7.73 12.39
CA LEU A 186 -1.31 -8.02 11.05
C LEU A 186 -1.17 -9.52 10.78
N ALA A 187 -0.60 -10.28 11.71
CA ALA A 187 -0.41 -11.72 11.53
C ALA A 187 -1.75 -12.45 11.30
N LYS A 188 -2.80 -12.09 12.08
CA LYS A 188 -4.13 -12.64 11.89
C LYS A 188 -4.76 -12.17 10.57
N TYR A 189 -4.56 -10.91 10.19
CA TYR A 189 -5.05 -10.38 8.91
C TYR A 189 -4.48 -11.17 7.73
N ILE A 190 -3.17 -11.51 7.77
CA ILE A 190 -2.50 -12.32 6.76
C ILE A 190 -3.03 -13.77 6.78
N GLU A 191 -3.19 -14.37 7.95
CA GLU A 191 -3.74 -15.74 8.10
C GLU A 191 -5.16 -15.85 7.54
N ASP A 192 -6.02 -14.87 7.84
CA ASP A 192 -7.40 -14.83 7.33
C ASP A 192 -7.44 -14.63 5.80
N TRP A 193 -6.40 -13.99 5.21
CA TRP A 193 -6.28 -13.82 3.76
C TRP A 193 -5.75 -15.10 3.07
N ASP A 194 -4.79 -15.82 3.68
CA ASP A 194 -4.21 -17.05 3.15
C ASP A 194 -5.17 -18.28 3.24
N SER A 195 -6.33 -18.16 3.91
CA SER A 195 -7.28 -19.25 4.17
C SER A 195 -8.40 -19.34 3.11
#